data_75508a876a401170b01dfd3c03aff156
#
_entry.id   75508a876a401170b01dfd3c03aff156
#
_cell.length_a   1.000
_cell.length_b   1.000
_cell.length_c   1.000
_cell.angle_alpha   90.00
_cell.angle_beta   90.00
_cell.angle_gamma   90.00
#
_symmetry.space_group_name_H-M   'P 1'
#
loop_
_entity.id
_entity.type
_entity.pdbx_description
1 polymer ?
#
loop_
_entity_poly.entity_id
_entity_poly.type
_entity_poly.pdbx_seq_one_letter_code
_entity_poly.pdbx_strand_id
1 'polypeptide(L)'
;MLPRALYGDVSWQDALKSTLAAPSIKALSGGRTGDELFFVAAIVGAPGLWMEARESIRERDIVDAVEKSAVAFHAMFDTKIQYSISSEMSGETEILAVVCPIVSQEMSDSEQAFEAAAIDVQNAGKLLGLATAAAFGKWREDENVTLAKTRHVIVKSNREIPLFVDGERVNVGRTAEISFIPDAVNVMVPERIT
;
A
#
# COMPACT_ATOMS: atom_id res chain seq x y z
N MET A 1 -7.75 -0.36 7.64
CA MET A 1 -8.16 0.48 6.49
C MET A 1 -9.38 -0.09 5.78
N LEU A 2 -9.35 -1.31 5.25
CA LEU A 2 -10.46 -1.89 4.49
C LEU A 2 -11.81 -1.90 5.23
N PRO A 3 -11.93 -2.30 6.50
CA PRO A 3 -13.23 -2.25 7.20
C PRO A 3 -13.82 -0.84 7.27
N ARG A 4 -12.99 0.17 7.52
CA ARG A 4 -13.42 1.58 7.57
C ARG A 4 -13.91 2.08 6.21
N ALA A 5 -13.26 1.65 5.12
CA ALA A 5 -13.66 2.01 3.75
C ALA A 5 -15.00 1.36 3.36
N LEU A 6 -15.30 0.16 3.86
CA LEU A 6 -16.53 -0.59 3.58
C LEU A 6 -17.70 -0.16 4.46
N TYR A 7 -17.45 -0.03 5.77
CA TYR A 7 -18.50 0.11 6.80
C TYR A 7 -18.53 1.48 7.47
N GLY A 8 -17.54 2.34 7.19
CA GLY A 8 -17.39 3.61 7.89
C GLY A 8 -16.65 3.48 9.23
N ASP A 9 -16.67 4.57 10.00
CA ASP A 9 -16.01 4.64 11.31
C ASP A 9 -16.96 4.23 12.43
N VAL A 10 -17.38 2.97 12.41
CA VAL A 10 -18.32 2.37 13.36
C VAL A 10 -17.70 1.15 14.02
N SER A 11 -18.29 0.69 15.14
CA SER A 11 -17.88 -0.57 15.76
C SER A 11 -18.18 -1.76 14.84
N TRP A 12 -17.43 -2.85 14.95
CA TRP A 12 -17.69 -4.05 14.15
C TRP A 12 -19.08 -4.65 14.46
N GLN A 13 -19.56 -4.50 15.70
CA GLN A 13 -20.90 -4.95 16.11
C GLN A 13 -21.99 -4.16 15.38
N ASP A 14 -21.83 -2.84 15.28
CA ASP A 14 -22.79 -1.98 14.58
C ASP A 14 -22.73 -2.19 13.07
N ALA A 15 -21.54 -2.36 12.50
CA ALA A 15 -21.35 -2.76 11.12
C ALA A 15 -22.07 -4.06 10.80
N LEU A 16 -21.90 -5.08 11.64
CA LEU A 16 -22.58 -6.38 11.48
C LEU A 16 -24.11 -6.25 11.59
N LYS A 17 -24.60 -5.56 12.63
CA LYS A 17 -26.06 -5.33 12.82
C LYS A 17 -26.69 -4.61 11.63
N SER A 18 -26.06 -3.53 11.15
CA SER A 18 -26.60 -2.75 10.02
C SER A 18 -26.57 -3.56 8.72
N THR A 19 -25.50 -4.34 8.51
CA THR A 19 -25.39 -5.23 7.34
C THR A 19 -26.45 -6.34 7.35
N LEU A 20 -26.72 -6.95 8.52
CA LEU A 20 -27.74 -7.98 8.62
C LEU A 20 -29.18 -7.41 8.52
N ALA A 21 -29.39 -6.18 8.95
CA ALA A 21 -30.69 -5.54 8.88
C ALA A 21 -31.07 -5.12 7.44
N ALA A 22 -30.11 -4.65 6.66
CA ALA A 22 -30.30 -4.23 5.26
C ALA A 22 -29.05 -4.58 4.44
N PRO A 23 -28.93 -5.87 4.00
CA PRO A 23 -27.75 -6.35 3.27
C PRO A 23 -27.76 -5.86 1.83
N SER A 24 -26.60 -5.40 1.36
CA SER A 24 -26.29 -5.11 -0.03
C SER A 24 -25.00 -5.84 -0.44
N ILE A 25 -24.88 -6.20 -1.70
CA ILE A 25 -23.68 -6.83 -2.24
C ILE A 25 -22.90 -5.76 -3.01
N LYS A 26 -21.63 -5.60 -2.65
CA LYS A 26 -20.69 -4.73 -3.34
C LYS A 26 -19.56 -5.56 -3.93
N ALA A 27 -19.34 -5.44 -5.24
CA ALA A 27 -18.15 -5.95 -5.88
C ALA A 27 -16.93 -5.12 -5.45
N LEU A 28 -15.87 -5.76 -5.06
CA LEU A 28 -14.63 -5.14 -4.61
C LEU A 28 -13.50 -5.55 -5.54
N SER A 29 -12.90 -4.56 -6.19
CA SER A 29 -11.70 -4.76 -6.99
C SER A 29 -10.47 -4.85 -6.09
N GLY A 30 -9.47 -5.59 -6.54
CA GLY A 30 -8.24 -5.80 -5.79
C GLY A 30 -7.03 -5.90 -6.71
N GLY A 31 -5.96 -6.40 -6.16
CA GLY A 31 -4.74 -6.71 -6.89
C GLY A 31 -4.30 -8.15 -6.68
N ARG A 32 -3.42 -8.60 -7.57
CA ARG A 32 -2.79 -9.91 -7.48
C ARG A 32 -1.31 -9.82 -7.80
N THR A 33 -0.52 -10.56 -7.04
CA THR A 33 0.89 -10.83 -7.32
C THR A 33 1.16 -12.30 -7.07
N GLY A 34 1.60 -13.04 -8.10
CA GLY A 34 1.64 -14.50 -8.02
C GLY A 34 0.25 -15.06 -7.70
N ASP A 35 0.14 -15.85 -6.64
CA ASP A 35 -1.11 -16.45 -6.16
C ASP A 35 -1.80 -15.60 -5.07
N GLU A 36 -1.17 -14.50 -4.61
CA GLU A 36 -1.67 -13.67 -3.52
C GLU A 36 -2.60 -12.57 -4.04
N LEU A 37 -3.80 -12.47 -3.43
CA LEU A 37 -4.74 -11.37 -3.65
C LEU A 37 -4.61 -10.34 -2.53
N PHE A 38 -4.81 -9.07 -2.87
CA PHE A 38 -4.83 -7.98 -1.91
C PHE A 38 -5.90 -6.93 -2.25
N PHE A 39 -6.36 -6.20 -1.23
CA PHE A 39 -7.47 -5.26 -1.35
C PHE A 39 -7.14 -3.86 -0.79
N VAL A 40 -5.99 -3.70 -0.16
CA VAL A 40 -5.54 -2.42 0.39
C VAL A 40 -4.36 -1.89 -0.41
N ALA A 41 -3.21 -2.55 -0.31
CA ALA A 41 -2.00 -2.12 -1.02
C ALA A 41 -0.96 -3.22 -1.13
N ALA A 42 -0.16 -3.14 -2.21
CA ALA A 42 1.13 -3.80 -2.31
C ALA A 42 2.25 -2.75 -2.17
N ILE A 43 3.24 -3.03 -1.34
CA ILE A 43 4.38 -2.15 -1.10
C ILE A 43 5.66 -2.93 -1.40
N VAL A 44 6.47 -2.38 -2.30
CA VAL A 44 7.74 -2.94 -2.74
C VAL A 44 8.89 -2.07 -2.23
N GLY A 45 9.98 -2.69 -1.80
CA GLY A 45 11.16 -2.00 -1.30
C GLY A 45 11.25 -2.01 0.21
N ALA A 46 11.67 -0.96 0.86
CA ALA A 46 12.05 -0.87 2.28
C ALA A 46 10.94 -0.88 3.38
N PRO A 47 9.86 -1.64 3.31
CA PRO A 47 8.73 -1.55 4.25
C PRO A 47 8.91 -2.32 5.56
N GLY A 48 9.94 -3.17 5.69
CA GLY A 48 10.19 -3.85 6.97
C GLY A 48 10.30 -2.88 8.14
N LEU A 49 10.94 -1.73 7.89
CA LEU A 49 11.08 -0.65 8.87
C LEU A 49 9.76 0.10 9.16
N TRP A 50 8.86 0.19 8.17
CA TRP A 50 7.55 0.81 8.38
C TRP A 50 6.67 -0.03 9.30
N MET A 51 6.74 -1.33 9.17
CA MET A 51 5.98 -2.24 10.03
C MET A 51 6.56 -2.28 11.44
N GLU A 52 7.90 -2.35 11.57
CA GLU A 52 8.58 -2.28 12.85
C GLU A 52 8.46 -0.91 13.52
N ALA A 53 8.60 0.20 12.76
CA ALA A 53 8.40 1.54 13.28
C ALA A 53 6.95 1.80 13.71
N ARG A 54 5.96 1.30 12.97
CA ARG A 54 4.54 1.39 13.36
C ARG A 54 4.24 0.62 14.65
N GLU A 55 4.83 -0.57 14.80
CA GLU A 55 4.66 -1.37 16.01
C GLU A 55 5.39 -0.72 17.22
N SER A 56 6.61 -0.22 17.02
CA SER A 56 7.38 0.50 18.05
C SER A 56 6.75 1.83 18.46
N ILE A 57 6.15 2.57 17.53
CA ILE A 57 5.35 3.77 17.82
C ILE A 57 4.11 3.39 18.66
N ARG A 58 3.52 2.25 18.38
CA ARG A 58 2.38 1.72 19.14
C ARG A 58 2.78 1.30 20.57
N GLU A 59 3.99 0.78 20.75
CA GLU A 59 4.57 0.36 22.03
C GLU A 59 5.25 1.49 22.83
N ARG A 60 5.30 2.72 22.30
CA ARG A 60 5.91 3.92 22.92
C ARG A 60 7.43 3.85 23.12
N ASP A 61 8.13 2.99 22.44
CA ASP A 61 9.59 2.85 22.53
C ASP A 61 10.30 3.53 21.34
N ILE A 62 10.17 4.86 21.29
CA ILE A 62 10.60 5.68 20.14
C ILE A 62 12.13 5.75 20.00
N VAL A 63 12.87 5.65 21.09
CA VAL A 63 14.33 5.86 21.09
C VAL A 63 15.09 4.63 20.59
N ASP A 64 14.69 3.44 21.00
CA ASP A 64 15.33 2.16 20.60
C ASP A 64 14.97 1.79 19.12
N ALA A 65 13.79 2.22 18.68
CA ALA A 65 13.34 2.07 17.30
C ALA A 65 14.19 2.89 16.30
N VAL A 66 14.61 4.10 16.68
CA VAL A 66 15.39 5.00 15.81
C VAL A 66 16.83 4.51 15.61
N GLU A 67 17.49 3.98 16.64
CA GLU A 67 18.87 3.48 16.51
C GLU A 67 18.95 2.16 15.73
N LYS A 68 18.08 1.20 16.01
CA LYS A 68 18.01 -0.06 15.25
C LYS A 68 17.55 0.14 13.81
N SER A 69 16.67 1.12 13.60
CA SER A 69 16.19 1.51 12.27
C SER A 69 17.30 2.11 11.39
N ALA A 70 18.21 2.92 11.95
CA ALA A 70 19.23 3.59 11.16
C ALA A 70 20.23 2.62 10.51
N VAL A 71 20.61 1.54 11.20
CA VAL A 71 21.57 0.53 10.68
C VAL A 71 20.90 -0.39 9.65
N ALA A 72 19.69 -0.85 9.92
CA ALA A 72 18.89 -1.62 8.97
C ALA A 72 18.51 -0.78 7.75
N PHE A 73 18.28 0.50 7.95
CA PHE A 73 17.94 1.49 6.95
C PHE A 73 19.02 1.64 5.87
N HIS A 74 20.30 1.80 6.26
CA HIS A 74 21.39 1.87 5.28
C HIS A 74 21.53 0.63 4.43
N ALA A 75 21.33 -0.57 5.01
CA ALA A 75 21.38 -1.83 4.25
C ALA A 75 20.24 -2.00 3.24
N MET A 76 19.11 -1.31 3.44
CA MET A 76 17.93 -1.39 2.58
C MET A 76 17.97 -0.38 1.42
N PHE A 77 18.60 0.79 1.58
CA PHE A 77 18.76 1.80 0.52
C PHE A 77 19.77 1.40 -0.56
N ASP A 78 20.58 0.37 -0.31
CA ASP A 78 21.50 -0.19 -1.32
C ASP A 78 20.78 -1.00 -2.42
N THR A 79 19.47 -1.16 -2.35
CA THR A 79 18.71 -1.97 -3.31
C THR A 79 17.69 -1.10 -4.04
N LYS A 80 18.13 -0.45 -5.11
CA LYS A 80 17.20 0.16 -6.05
C LYS A 80 16.40 -0.90 -6.76
N ILE A 81 15.10 -0.65 -6.87
CA ILE A 81 14.16 -1.46 -7.64
C ILE A 81 13.87 -0.76 -8.96
N GLN A 82 13.94 -1.50 -10.05
CA GLN A 82 13.49 -1.05 -11.35
C GLN A 82 12.00 -1.30 -11.46
N TYR A 83 11.24 -0.31 -11.85
CA TYR A 83 9.81 -0.45 -12.07
C TYR A 83 9.40 -0.05 -13.48
N SER A 84 8.33 -0.68 -13.95
CA SER A 84 7.62 -0.30 -15.16
C SER A 84 6.13 -0.31 -14.87
N ILE A 85 5.48 0.84 -15.00
CA ILE A 85 4.05 1.06 -14.74
C ILE A 85 3.29 1.14 -16.06
N SER A 86 3.92 1.71 -17.09
CA SER A 86 3.39 1.82 -18.45
C SER A 86 4.54 1.90 -19.45
N SER A 87 4.24 1.97 -20.74
CA SER A 87 5.27 2.22 -21.76
C SER A 87 6.00 3.56 -21.59
N GLU A 88 5.39 4.52 -20.91
CA GLU A 88 5.91 5.88 -20.74
C GLU A 88 6.48 6.12 -19.34
N MET A 89 6.15 5.29 -18.38
CA MET A 89 6.56 5.45 -16.99
C MET A 89 7.33 4.23 -16.48
N SER A 90 8.63 4.34 -16.51
CA SER A 90 9.56 3.37 -15.93
C SER A 90 10.75 4.09 -15.32
N GLY A 91 11.39 3.49 -14.32
CA GLY A 91 12.52 4.10 -13.65
C GLY A 91 13.09 3.21 -12.55
N GLU A 92 13.86 3.84 -11.69
CA GLU A 92 14.39 3.23 -10.47
C GLU A 92 13.85 4.00 -9.27
N THR A 93 13.57 3.30 -8.19
CA THR A 93 13.10 3.88 -6.93
C THR A 93 13.51 2.98 -5.77
N GLU A 94 13.49 3.48 -4.56
CA GLU A 94 13.66 2.68 -3.35
C GLU A 94 12.36 2.06 -2.86
N ILE A 95 11.23 2.74 -3.09
CA ILE A 95 9.91 2.29 -2.64
C ILE A 95 8.89 2.47 -3.76
N LEU A 96 8.11 1.43 -4.00
CA LEU A 96 6.94 1.50 -4.86
C LEU A 96 5.70 1.06 -4.08
N ALA A 97 4.72 1.94 -3.96
CA ALA A 97 3.43 1.63 -3.38
C ALA A 97 2.37 1.50 -4.49
N VAL A 98 1.56 0.45 -4.41
CA VAL A 98 0.44 0.20 -5.33
C VAL A 98 -0.82 0.08 -4.48
N VAL A 99 -1.71 1.06 -4.57
CA VAL A 99 -2.87 1.23 -3.70
C VAL A 99 -4.15 0.89 -4.45
N CYS A 100 -5.00 0.07 -3.84
CA CYS A 100 -6.31 -0.28 -4.39
C CYS A 100 -7.30 0.89 -4.31
N PRO A 101 -8.26 1.00 -5.27
CA PRO A 101 -9.20 2.11 -5.34
C PRO A 101 -9.98 2.34 -4.06
N ILE A 102 -10.43 1.27 -3.41
CA ILE A 102 -11.30 1.34 -2.22
C ILE A 102 -10.66 2.09 -1.04
N VAL A 103 -9.33 2.18 -0.97
CA VAL A 103 -8.60 2.86 0.11
C VAL A 103 -7.83 4.08 -0.37
N SER A 104 -7.75 4.31 -1.68
CA SER A 104 -7.14 5.53 -2.23
C SER A 104 -8.07 6.73 -1.98
N GLN A 105 -7.50 7.85 -1.57
CA GLN A 105 -8.25 9.11 -1.41
C GLN A 105 -8.44 9.86 -2.73
N GLU A 106 -7.60 9.54 -3.73
CA GLU A 106 -7.59 10.19 -5.05
C GLU A 106 -8.43 9.44 -6.09
N MET A 107 -8.84 8.21 -5.76
CA MET A 107 -9.59 7.36 -6.66
C MET A 107 -11.00 7.12 -6.13
N SER A 108 -11.97 7.10 -7.04
CA SER A 108 -13.31 6.64 -6.72
C SER A 108 -13.40 5.11 -6.83
N ASP A 109 -14.39 4.52 -6.17
CA ASP A 109 -14.67 3.08 -6.25
C ASP A 109 -14.96 2.59 -7.70
N SER A 110 -15.33 3.50 -8.60
CA SER A 110 -15.60 3.20 -10.01
C SER A 110 -14.34 3.13 -10.87
N GLU A 111 -13.19 3.58 -10.37
CA GLU A 111 -11.94 3.50 -11.11
C GLU A 111 -11.39 2.07 -11.08
N GLN A 112 -11.22 1.50 -12.26
CA GLN A 112 -10.70 0.14 -12.43
C GLN A 112 -9.18 0.17 -12.67
N ALA A 113 -8.45 0.76 -11.74
CA ALA A 113 -6.99 0.88 -11.78
C ALA A 113 -6.44 1.03 -10.35
N PHE A 114 -5.14 0.83 -10.22
CA PHE A 114 -4.38 1.19 -9.01
C PHE A 114 -3.96 2.66 -9.04
N GLU A 115 -3.77 3.25 -7.86
CA GLU A 115 -2.88 4.36 -7.65
C GLU A 115 -1.48 3.81 -7.36
N ALA A 116 -0.53 4.03 -8.26
CA ALA A 116 0.86 3.64 -8.07
C ALA A 116 1.70 4.87 -7.74
N ALA A 117 2.57 4.75 -6.74
CA ALA A 117 3.47 5.78 -6.27
C ALA A 117 4.89 5.26 -6.24
N ALA A 118 5.77 5.81 -7.08
CA ALA A 118 7.20 5.63 -6.96
C ALA A 118 7.75 6.71 -6.03
N ILE A 119 8.49 6.30 -5.02
CA ILE A 119 8.96 7.16 -3.94
C ILE A 119 10.48 7.08 -3.88
N ASP A 120 11.14 8.19 -4.20
CA ASP A 120 12.59 8.32 -4.12
C ASP A 120 13.00 8.85 -2.75
N VAL A 121 13.64 8.00 -1.95
CA VAL A 121 14.01 8.31 -0.57
C VAL A 121 15.52 8.39 -0.44
N GLN A 122 16.07 9.57 -0.59
CA GLN A 122 17.52 9.81 -0.57
C GLN A 122 18.16 9.65 0.82
N ASN A 123 17.40 9.70 1.90
CA ASN A 123 17.91 9.56 3.27
C ASN A 123 16.80 9.32 4.32
N ALA A 124 17.22 8.88 5.51
CA ALA A 124 16.33 8.58 6.64
C ALA A 124 15.44 9.76 7.08
N GLY A 125 15.95 10.99 7.00
CA GLY A 125 15.18 12.18 7.39
C GLY A 125 14.03 12.44 6.42
N LYS A 126 14.24 12.24 5.12
CA LYS A 126 13.17 12.34 4.11
C LYS A 126 12.12 11.27 4.29
N LEU A 127 12.51 10.03 4.62
CA LEU A 127 11.54 8.98 4.90
C LEU A 127 10.68 9.28 6.13
N LEU A 128 11.28 9.79 7.20
CA LEU A 128 10.52 10.19 8.39
C LEU A 128 9.56 11.35 8.09
N GLY A 129 10.00 12.32 7.28
CA GLY A 129 9.14 13.40 6.78
C GLY A 129 7.97 12.86 5.97
N LEU A 130 8.22 11.93 5.06
CA LEU A 130 7.20 11.30 4.24
C LEU A 130 6.23 10.45 5.08
N ALA A 131 6.73 9.72 6.08
CA ALA A 131 5.90 8.98 7.03
C ALA A 131 4.96 9.90 7.81
N THR A 132 5.48 11.05 8.22
CA THR A 132 4.68 12.09 8.90
C THR A 132 3.64 12.68 7.93
N ALA A 133 4.04 13.01 6.71
CA ALA A 133 3.13 13.49 5.65
C ALA A 133 2.05 12.46 5.31
N ALA A 134 2.39 11.16 5.31
CA ALA A 134 1.44 10.08 5.09
C ALA A 134 0.40 9.98 6.22
N ALA A 135 0.80 10.19 7.47
CA ALA A 135 -0.11 10.23 8.60
C ALA A 135 -1.15 11.37 8.50
N PHE A 136 -0.80 12.47 7.83
CA PHE A 136 -1.67 13.61 7.55
C PHE A 136 -2.28 13.61 6.14
N GLY A 137 -2.09 12.54 5.35
CA GLY A 137 -2.63 12.43 4.00
C GLY A 137 -1.94 13.29 2.93
N LYS A 138 -0.82 13.95 3.26
CA LYS A 138 -0.13 14.92 2.38
C LYS A 138 1.07 14.34 1.62
N TRP A 139 1.34 13.07 1.71
CA TRP A 139 2.49 12.42 1.09
C TRP A 139 2.49 12.50 -0.45
N ARG A 140 1.30 12.68 -1.06
CA ARG A 140 1.14 12.79 -2.51
C ARG A 140 1.67 14.12 -3.09
N GLU A 141 1.78 15.13 -2.25
CA GLU A 141 2.26 16.47 -2.62
C GLU A 141 3.79 16.59 -2.53
N ASP A 142 4.48 15.54 -2.06
CA ASP A 142 5.93 15.53 -1.93
C ASP A 142 6.61 15.43 -3.30
N GLU A 143 7.64 16.25 -3.53
CA GLU A 143 8.39 16.30 -4.79
C GLU A 143 9.11 15.00 -5.15
N ASN A 144 9.33 14.12 -4.16
CA ASN A 144 9.98 12.83 -4.34
C ASN A 144 8.97 11.70 -4.61
N VAL A 145 7.70 12.02 -4.78
CA VAL A 145 6.64 11.07 -5.07
C VAL A 145 6.13 11.27 -6.48
N THR A 146 6.24 10.24 -7.29
CA THR A 146 5.69 10.24 -8.65
C THR A 146 4.48 9.32 -8.69
N LEU A 147 3.33 9.87 -9.06
CA LEU A 147 2.05 9.17 -9.06
C LEU A 147 1.62 8.77 -10.48
N ALA A 148 1.00 7.60 -10.58
CA ALA A 148 0.34 7.15 -11.81
C ALA A 148 -0.89 6.30 -11.50
N LYS A 149 -1.87 6.33 -12.41
CA LYS A 149 -2.95 5.33 -12.44
C LYS A 149 -2.54 4.20 -13.38
N THR A 150 -2.64 2.96 -12.91
CA THR A 150 -2.25 1.80 -13.71
C THR A 150 -3.03 0.55 -13.36
N ARG A 151 -3.09 -0.39 -14.31
CA ARG A 151 -3.64 -1.73 -14.07
C ARG A 151 -2.56 -2.81 -13.94
N HIS A 152 -1.32 -2.43 -14.21
CA HIS A 152 -0.22 -3.39 -14.24
C HIS A 152 1.09 -2.74 -13.86
N VAL A 153 1.85 -3.41 -13.00
CA VAL A 153 3.17 -2.98 -12.56
C VAL A 153 4.12 -4.15 -12.63
N ILE A 154 5.28 -3.95 -13.23
CA ILE A 154 6.40 -4.90 -13.19
C ILE A 154 7.51 -4.29 -12.36
N VAL A 155 8.05 -5.07 -11.44
CA VAL A 155 9.20 -4.70 -10.61
C VAL A 155 10.31 -5.71 -10.80
N LYS A 156 11.53 -5.22 -10.94
CA LYS A 156 12.74 -6.04 -11.05
C LYS A 156 13.82 -5.53 -10.11
N SER A 157 14.64 -6.45 -9.59
CA SER A 157 15.79 -6.14 -8.76
C SER A 157 16.92 -7.14 -9.01
N ASN A 158 18.13 -6.75 -8.67
CA ASN A 158 19.30 -7.64 -8.67
C ASN A 158 19.34 -8.59 -7.44
N ARG A 159 18.48 -8.32 -6.44
CA ARG A 159 18.31 -9.13 -5.21
C ARG A 159 16.84 -9.55 -5.06
N GLU A 160 16.55 -10.34 -4.05
CA GLU A 160 15.18 -10.68 -3.67
C GLU A 160 14.40 -9.40 -3.34
N ILE A 161 13.22 -9.27 -3.93
CA ILE A 161 12.36 -8.09 -3.76
C ILE A 161 11.60 -8.22 -2.44
N PRO A 162 11.78 -7.28 -1.49
CA PRO A 162 10.89 -7.19 -0.35
C PRO A 162 9.53 -6.69 -0.83
N LEU A 163 8.53 -7.59 -0.83
CA LEU A 163 7.16 -7.26 -1.19
C LEU A 163 6.23 -7.57 -0.02
N PHE A 164 5.34 -6.62 0.26
CA PHE A 164 4.30 -6.76 1.27
C PHE A 164 2.94 -6.48 0.64
N VAL A 165 1.99 -7.36 0.85
CA VAL A 165 0.60 -7.19 0.40
C VAL A 165 -0.32 -7.18 1.61
N ASP A 166 -1.14 -6.16 1.75
CA ASP A 166 -2.05 -5.92 2.89
C ASP A 166 -1.38 -6.03 4.27
N GLY A 167 -0.05 -5.84 4.30
CA GLY A 167 0.77 -5.89 5.51
C GLY A 167 1.51 -7.21 5.73
N GLU A 168 1.32 -8.22 4.89
CA GLU A 168 1.99 -9.52 4.97
C GLU A 168 3.11 -9.64 3.93
N ARG A 169 4.23 -10.22 4.31
CA ARG A 169 5.38 -10.42 3.42
C ARG A 169 5.10 -11.54 2.42
N VAL A 170 5.39 -11.26 1.14
CA VAL A 170 5.27 -12.23 0.04
C VAL A 170 6.63 -12.44 -0.63
N ASN A 171 6.96 -13.69 -0.92
CA ASN A 171 8.21 -14.05 -1.59
C ASN A 171 7.98 -14.10 -3.11
N VAL A 172 8.62 -13.18 -3.83
CA VAL A 172 8.48 -13.05 -5.30
C VAL A 172 9.80 -13.18 -6.06
N GLY A 173 10.91 -13.45 -5.35
CA GLY A 173 12.23 -13.51 -5.95
C GLY A 173 12.72 -12.15 -6.47
N ARG A 174 13.26 -12.12 -7.69
CA ARG A 174 13.87 -10.90 -8.29
C ARG A 174 12.96 -10.17 -9.27
N THR A 175 11.77 -10.68 -9.50
CA THR A 175 10.76 -10.07 -10.38
C THR A 175 9.40 -10.25 -9.74
N ALA A 176 8.65 -9.17 -9.66
CA ALA A 176 7.26 -9.17 -9.24
C ALA A 176 6.39 -8.54 -10.31
N GLU A 177 5.26 -9.15 -10.56
CA GLU A 177 4.20 -8.63 -11.41
C GLU A 177 2.98 -8.39 -10.55
N ILE A 178 2.43 -7.17 -10.59
CA ILE A 178 1.26 -6.75 -9.84
C ILE A 178 0.18 -6.37 -10.82
N SER A 179 -0.93 -7.09 -10.80
CA SER A 179 -2.02 -6.91 -11.76
C SER A 179 -3.32 -6.54 -11.05
N PHE A 180 -4.05 -5.58 -11.61
CA PHE A 180 -5.37 -5.18 -11.14
C PHE A 180 -6.40 -6.25 -11.51
N ILE A 181 -7.24 -6.63 -10.54
CA ILE A 181 -8.33 -7.58 -10.72
C ILE A 181 -9.64 -6.84 -10.45
N PRO A 182 -10.44 -6.55 -11.49
CA PRO A 182 -11.75 -5.97 -11.30
C PRO A 182 -12.68 -7.00 -10.65
N ASP A 183 -13.58 -6.53 -9.78
CA ASP A 183 -14.63 -7.33 -9.16
C ASP A 183 -14.10 -8.66 -8.56
N ALA A 184 -12.93 -8.58 -7.92
CA ALA A 184 -12.19 -9.74 -7.42
C ALA A 184 -12.95 -10.53 -6.35
N VAL A 185 -13.80 -9.85 -5.57
CA VAL A 185 -14.64 -10.48 -4.54
C VAL A 185 -15.93 -9.69 -4.33
N ASN A 186 -16.99 -10.41 -4.00
CA ASN A 186 -18.24 -9.81 -3.53
C ASN A 186 -18.24 -9.74 -2.00
N VAL A 187 -18.49 -8.57 -1.46
CA VAL A 187 -18.59 -8.33 -0.01
C VAL A 187 -19.99 -7.88 0.36
N MET A 188 -20.46 -8.32 1.50
CA MET A 188 -21.73 -7.88 2.05
C MET A 188 -21.51 -6.60 2.86
N VAL A 189 -22.23 -5.56 2.52
CA VAL A 189 -22.18 -4.26 3.19
C VAL A 189 -23.59 -3.79 3.56
N PRO A 190 -23.74 -2.87 4.51
CA PRO A 190 -25.05 -2.28 4.75
C PRO A 190 -25.49 -1.46 3.54
N GLU A 191 -26.77 -1.52 3.21
CA GLU A 191 -27.35 -0.64 2.21
C GLU A 191 -27.17 0.80 2.68
N ARG A 192 -26.49 1.63 1.87
CA ARG A 192 -26.36 3.05 2.17
C ARG A 192 -27.69 3.71 1.86
N ILE A 193 -28.36 4.21 2.88
CA ILE A 193 -29.52 5.12 2.68
C ILE A 193 -28.92 6.41 2.07
N THR A 194 -29.21 6.64 0.80
CA THR A 194 -28.82 7.82 0.03
C THR A 194 -29.57 9.04 0.56
#